data_6782ec51cfa8b7ad2f5bfc4f0d0888ac
#
_entry.id   6782ec51cfa8b7ad2f5bfc4f0d0888ac
#
_cell.length_a   1.000
_cell.length_b   1.000
_cell.length_c   1.000
_cell.angle_alpha   90.00
_cell.angle_beta   90.00
_cell.angle_gamma   90.00
#
_symmetry.space_group_name_H-M   'P 1'
#
loop_
_entity.id
_entity.type
_entity.pdbx_description
1 polymer ?
#
loop_
_entity_poly.entity_id
_entity_poly.type
_entity_poly.pdbx_seq_one_letter_code
_entity_poly.pdbx_strand_id
1 'polypeptide(L)'
;MRRKERYIARLDEVTITRDGEDAVIQYKEAGIPTTHLKIGPEIADMSDEAILELFNETLRAQAQLAAEYKHVAVEVPLGSPQIKYAARSQQWCPRGRVLRCLVEDDENSQLVVGIDDKELSLEEFGRMLTTYAGWGMRIEFVPDDQLHRRPTLEVREPDPEGESAAG
;
A
#
# COMPACT_ATOMS: atom_id res chain seq x y z
N MET A 1 -11.67 8.04 1.85
CA MET A 1 -12.68 7.16 1.25
C MET A 1 -11.97 5.93 0.67
N ARG A 2 -12.26 4.73 1.17
CA ARG A 2 -11.60 3.51 0.68
C ARG A 2 -12.09 3.24 -0.74
N ARG A 3 -11.20 3.16 -1.73
CA ARG A 3 -11.55 2.77 -3.10
C ARG A 3 -12.09 1.34 -3.07
N LYS A 4 -13.23 1.12 -3.72
CA LYS A 4 -13.74 -0.25 -3.92
C LYS A 4 -12.86 -0.96 -4.93
N GLU A 5 -12.68 -2.26 -4.74
CA GLU A 5 -11.90 -3.09 -5.66
C GLU A 5 -12.74 -3.47 -6.87
N ARG A 6 -12.07 -3.68 -8.01
CA ARG A 6 -12.70 -4.23 -9.21
C ARG A 6 -13.04 -5.70 -8.96
N TYR A 7 -14.15 -6.13 -9.54
CA TYR A 7 -14.60 -7.52 -9.46
C TYR A 7 -14.98 -8.02 -10.85
N ILE A 8 -15.11 -9.33 -11.00
CA ILE A 8 -15.58 -9.97 -12.23
C ILE A 8 -17.02 -9.54 -12.47
N ALA A 9 -17.23 -8.73 -13.49
CA ALA A 9 -18.50 -8.09 -13.75
C ALA A 9 -19.34 -8.86 -14.79
N ARG A 10 -20.65 -8.66 -14.70
CA ARG A 10 -21.60 -9.02 -15.74
C ARG A 10 -21.87 -7.81 -16.63
N LEU A 11 -22.36 -8.05 -17.83
CA LEU A 11 -22.61 -6.98 -18.81
C LEU A 11 -23.61 -5.91 -18.31
N ASP A 12 -24.58 -6.33 -17.49
CA ASP A 12 -25.55 -5.42 -16.88
C ASP A 12 -24.97 -4.56 -15.74
N GLU A 13 -23.78 -4.85 -15.25
CA GLU A 13 -23.10 -4.13 -14.16
C GLU A 13 -22.11 -3.07 -14.65
N VAL A 14 -21.78 -3.07 -15.94
CA VAL A 14 -20.81 -2.16 -16.52
C VAL A 14 -21.37 -1.41 -17.72
N THR A 15 -20.69 -0.34 -18.11
CA THR A 15 -20.83 0.33 -19.38
C THR A 15 -19.49 0.23 -20.10
N ILE A 16 -19.52 -0.21 -21.36
CA ILE A 16 -18.33 -0.37 -22.20
C ILE A 16 -18.41 0.64 -23.34
N THR A 17 -17.37 1.43 -23.49
CA THR A 17 -17.19 2.35 -24.61
C THR A 17 -15.82 2.12 -25.24
N ARG A 18 -15.66 2.52 -26.49
CA ARG A 18 -14.42 2.39 -27.24
C ARG A 18 -13.81 3.77 -27.43
N ASP A 19 -12.52 3.90 -27.12
CA ASP A 19 -11.72 5.12 -27.32
C ASP A 19 -10.46 4.75 -28.11
N GLY A 20 -10.52 4.90 -29.43
CA GLY A 20 -9.47 4.42 -30.31
C GLY A 20 -9.28 2.91 -30.23
N GLU A 21 -8.12 2.47 -29.81
CA GLU A 21 -7.75 1.05 -29.60
C GLU A 21 -8.01 0.56 -28.16
N ASP A 22 -8.57 1.40 -27.30
CA ASP A 22 -8.82 1.10 -25.90
C ASP A 22 -10.31 0.85 -25.64
N ALA A 23 -10.61 -0.14 -24.80
CA ALA A 23 -11.92 -0.29 -24.18
C ALA A 23 -11.95 0.46 -22.85
N VAL A 24 -12.95 1.32 -22.69
CA VAL A 24 -13.21 2.03 -21.43
C VAL A 24 -14.34 1.29 -20.71
N ILE A 25 -14.02 0.66 -19.59
CA ILE A 25 -14.95 -0.14 -18.80
C ILE A 25 -15.25 0.61 -17.50
N GLN A 26 -16.51 0.99 -17.34
CA GLN A 26 -17.01 1.74 -16.21
C GLN A 26 -18.07 0.91 -15.48
N TYR A 27 -17.83 0.64 -14.19
CA TYR A 27 -18.83 0.01 -13.35
C TYR A 27 -19.98 0.99 -13.05
N LYS A 28 -21.21 0.48 -13.07
CA LYS A 28 -22.39 1.26 -12.65
C LYS A 28 -22.39 1.53 -11.16
N GLU A 29 -21.72 0.68 -10.40
CA GLU A 29 -21.49 0.87 -8.98
C GLU A 29 -20.51 2.01 -8.72
N ALA A 30 -20.90 2.97 -7.87
CA ALA A 30 -20.06 4.11 -7.52
C ALA A 30 -18.85 3.71 -6.66
N GLY A 31 -17.72 4.38 -6.89
CA GLY A 31 -16.49 4.20 -6.10
C GLY A 31 -15.52 3.17 -6.67
N ILE A 32 -15.88 2.48 -7.75
CA ILE A 32 -14.97 1.60 -8.49
C ILE A 32 -14.32 2.42 -9.61
N PRO A 33 -12.98 2.38 -9.73
CA PRO A 33 -12.29 3.15 -10.77
C PRO A 33 -12.60 2.64 -12.17
N THR A 34 -12.83 3.55 -13.11
CA THR A 34 -12.88 3.24 -14.56
C THR A 34 -11.58 2.59 -15.01
N THR A 35 -11.66 1.64 -15.91
CA THR A 35 -10.51 0.94 -16.48
C THR A 35 -10.40 1.24 -17.95
N HIS A 36 -9.20 1.59 -18.40
CA HIS A 36 -8.83 1.64 -19.81
C HIS A 36 -8.06 0.36 -20.12
N LEU A 37 -8.62 -0.49 -20.97
CA LEU A 37 -8.02 -1.75 -21.39
C LEU A 37 -7.57 -1.59 -22.85
N LYS A 38 -6.25 -1.56 -23.05
CA LYS A 38 -5.70 -1.52 -24.40
C LYS A 38 -5.87 -2.89 -25.04
N ILE A 39 -6.58 -2.93 -26.16
CA ILE A 39 -6.86 -4.15 -26.92
C ILE A 39 -6.09 -4.11 -28.24
N GLY A 40 -6.18 -3.01 -28.97
CA GLY A 40 -5.61 -2.87 -30.30
C GLY A 40 -6.70 -2.63 -31.36
N PRO A 41 -6.32 -2.62 -32.64
CA PRO A 41 -7.25 -2.30 -33.72
C PRO A 41 -8.42 -3.28 -33.83
N GLU A 42 -8.26 -4.51 -33.35
CA GLU A 42 -9.32 -5.56 -33.35
C GLU A 42 -10.53 -5.19 -32.50
N ILE A 43 -10.43 -4.21 -31.62
CA ILE A 43 -11.56 -3.75 -30.79
C ILE A 43 -12.77 -3.28 -31.65
N ALA A 44 -12.51 -2.82 -32.86
CA ALA A 44 -13.57 -2.33 -33.78
C ALA A 44 -14.58 -3.43 -34.14
N ASP A 45 -14.12 -4.68 -34.18
CA ASP A 45 -14.94 -5.85 -34.58
C ASP A 45 -15.39 -6.67 -33.34
N MET A 46 -14.99 -6.28 -32.12
CA MET A 46 -15.37 -7.01 -30.91
C MET A 46 -16.73 -6.58 -30.38
N SER A 47 -17.52 -7.56 -29.93
CA SER A 47 -18.75 -7.27 -29.17
C SER A 47 -18.41 -6.82 -27.73
N ASP A 48 -19.37 -6.19 -27.05
CA ASP A 48 -19.19 -5.78 -25.65
C ASP A 48 -19.00 -6.99 -24.74
N GLU A 49 -19.64 -8.13 -25.03
CA GLU A 49 -19.43 -9.39 -24.31
C GLU A 49 -17.99 -9.89 -24.47
N ALA A 50 -17.42 -9.83 -25.67
CA ALA A 50 -16.05 -10.26 -25.92
C ALA A 50 -15.03 -9.37 -25.20
N ILE A 51 -15.26 -8.05 -25.19
CA ILE A 51 -14.44 -7.09 -24.46
C ILE A 51 -14.53 -7.36 -22.96
N LEU A 52 -15.74 -7.58 -22.44
CA LEU A 52 -15.94 -7.86 -21.02
C LEU A 52 -15.27 -9.17 -20.59
N GLU A 53 -15.35 -10.22 -21.41
CA GLU A 53 -14.68 -11.48 -21.09
C GLU A 53 -13.17 -11.32 -21.02
N LEU A 54 -12.55 -10.61 -21.97
CA LEU A 54 -11.12 -10.31 -21.94
C LEU A 54 -10.73 -9.52 -20.66
N PHE A 55 -11.56 -8.57 -20.26
CA PHE A 55 -11.36 -7.83 -19.02
C PHE A 55 -11.47 -8.74 -17.79
N ASN A 56 -12.50 -9.60 -17.74
CA ASN A 56 -12.71 -10.54 -16.64
C ASN A 56 -11.58 -11.58 -16.56
N GLU A 57 -11.07 -12.06 -17.69
CA GLU A 57 -9.89 -12.93 -17.73
C GLU A 57 -8.66 -12.23 -17.14
N THR A 58 -8.46 -10.96 -17.49
CA THR A 58 -7.37 -10.16 -16.92
C THR A 58 -7.50 -10.06 -15.39
N LEU A 59 -8.72 -9.82 -14.87
CA LEU A 59 -8.96 -9.77 -13.42
C LEU A 59 -8.73 -11.14 -12.75
N ARG A 60 -9.16 -12.25 -13.38
CA ARG A 60 -8.89 -13.61 -12.86
C ARG A 60 -7.39 -13.89 -12.79
N ALA A 61 -6.65 -13.56 -13.85
CA ALA A 61 -5.20 -13.73 -13.87
C ALA A 61 -4.50 -12.89 -12.80
N GLN A 62 -4.92 -11.63 -12.62
CA GLN A 62 -4.40 -10.77 -11.55
C GLN A 62 -4.71 -11.34 -10.16
N ALA A 63 -5.92 -11.83 -9.93
CA ALA A 63 -6.32 -12.45 -8.67
C ALA A 63 -5.52 -13.72 -8.38
N GLN A 64 -5.27 -14.55 -9.39
CA GLN A 64 -4.44 -15.74 -9.25
C GLN A 64 -2.99 -15.38 -8.90
N LEU A 65 -2.38 -14.44 -9.64
CA LEU A 65 -1.04 -13.96 -9.33
C LEU A 65 -0.94 -13.36 -7.92
N ALA A 66 -1.97 -12.62 -7.50
CA ALA A 66 -2.02 -12.06 -6.13
C ALA A 66 -2.15 -13.15 -5.06
N ALA A 67 -2.92 -14.22 -5.33
CA ALA A 67 -3.07 -15.35 -4.40
C ALA A 67 -1.78 -16.18 -4.27
N GLU A 68 -1.02 -16.30 -5.36
CA GLU A 68 0.28 -16.99 -5.37
C GLU A 68 1.41 -16.11 -4.81
N TYR A 69 1.22 -14.77 -4.82
CA TYR A 69 2.23 -13.83 -4.35
C TYR A 69 2.38 -13.89 -2.84
N LYS A 70 3.47 -14.46 -2.38
CA LYS A 70 3.86 -14.45 -0.97
C LYS A 70 4.76 -13.25 -0.71
N HIS A 71 4.18 -12.21 -0.09
CA HIS A 71 4.98 -11.06 0.35
C HIS A 71 5.96 -11.46 1.45
N VAL A 72 7.25 -11.20 1.23
CA VAL A 72 8.29 -11.35 2.25
C VAL A 72 8.85 -9.98 2.57
N ALA A 73 8.57 -9.49 3.77
CA ALA A 73 9.19 -8.28 4.27
C ALA A 73 10.65 -8.57 4.68
N VAL A 74 11.58 -7.90 4.03
CA VAL A 74 13.01 -8.03 4.35
C VAL A 74 13.33 -7.10 5.52
N GLU A 75 13.83 -7.66 6.59
CA GLU A 75 14.35 -6.94 7.75
C GLU A 75 15.87 -6.88 7.69
N VAL A 76 16.43 -5.72 8.00
CA VAL A 76 17.89 -5.54 8.08
C VAL A 76 18.38 -6.17 9.38
N PRO A 77 19.46 -6.99 9.36
CA PRO A 77 19.99 -7.61 10.57
C PRO A 77 20.38 -6.57 11.65
N LEU A 78 20.29 -7.00 12.90
CA LEU A 78 20.79 -6.19 14.02
C LEU A 78 22.27 -5.84 13.84
N GLY A 79 22.63 -4.59 14.19
CA GLY A 79 23.98 -4.06 14.02
C GLY A 79 24.31 -3.57 12.62
N SER A 80 23.40 -3.72 11.66
CA SER A 80 23.51 -3.13 10.32
C SER A 80 22.58 -1.93 10.18
N PRO A 81 23.00 -0.83 9.51
CA PRO A 81 22.17 0.34 9.34
C PRO A 81 20.89 0.02 8.57
N GLN A 82 19.74 0.40 9.10
CA GLN A 82 18.41 0.20 8.49
C GLN A 82 18.11 1.22 7.39
N ILE A 83 18.76 2.38 7.45
CA ILE A 83 18.57 3.47 6.51
C ILE A 83 19.89 3.88 5.86
N LYS A 84 19.80 4.53 4.71
CA LYS A 84 20.94 5.15 4.01
C LYS A 84 20.53 6.52 3.46
N TYR A 85 21.44 7.45 3.49
CA TYR A 85 21.22 8.75 2.84
C TYR A 85 21.44 8.66 1.33
N ALA A 86 20.45 9.04 0.55
CA ALA A 86 20.52 9.11 -0.91
C ALA A 86 20.85 10.54 -1.35
N ALA A 87 22.13 10.80 -1.65
CA ALA A 87 22.59 12.15 -2.00
C ALA A 87 21.89 12.75 -3.21
N ARG A 88 21.50 11.92 -4.19
CA ARG A 88 20.82 12.38 -5.41
C ARG A 88 19.42 12.95 -5.12
N SER A 89 18.68 12.33 -4.22
CA SER A 89 17.33 12.74 -3.82
C SER A 89 17.30 13.55 -2.52
N GLN A 90 18.49 13.74 -1.91
CA GLN A 90 18.66 14.46 -0.63
C GLN A 90 17.72 13.99 0.47
N GLN A 91 17.57 12.68 0.63
CA GLN A 91 16.70 12.10 1.62
C GLN A 91 17.23 10.77 2.15
N TRP A 92 16.77 10.40 3.32
CA TRP A 92 16.96 9.05 3.85
C TRP A 92 16.10 8.05 3.08
N CYS A 93 16.62 6.84 2.91
CA CYS A 93 15.91 5.74 2.25
C CYS A 93 16.05 4.48 3.09
N PRO A 94 14.99 3.70 3.28
CA PRO A 94 15.04 2.41 3.94
C PRO A 94 15.89 1.41 3.14
N ARG A 95 16.62 0.54 3.82
CA ARG A 95 17.35 -0.57 3.22
C ARG A 95 16.59 -1.89 3.27
N GLY A 96 15.55 -1.93 4.10
CA GLY A 96 14.63 -3.05 4.26
C GLY A 96 13.18 -2.59 4.19
N ARG A 97 12.27 -3.51 4.48
CA ARG A 97 10.81 -3.26 4.53
C ARG A 97 10.26 -3.30 5.95
N VAL A 98 11.11 -3.55 6.92
CA VAL A 98 10.85 -3.44 8.35
C VAL A 98 11.78 -2.38 8.90
N LEU A 99 11.24 -1.46 9.65
CA LEU A 99 12.00 -0.43 10.38
C LEU A 99 11.71 -0.55 11.86
N ARG A 100 12.76 -0.53 12.65
CA ARG A 100 12.73 -0.43 14.10
C ARG A 100 13.03 1.01 14.44
N CYS A 101 12.05 1.69 15.03
CA CYS A 101 12.11 3.12 15.28
C CYS A 101 11.75 3.39 16.74
N LEU A 102 12.40 4.38 17.34
CA LEU A 102 11.98 4.98 18.60
C LEU A 102 11.15 6.24 18.27
N VAL A 103 10.09 6.45 19.02
CA VAL A 103 9.27 7.67 18.92
C VAL A 103 9.60 8.50 20.16
N GLU A 104 10.16 9.67 19.93
CA GLU A 104 10.69 10.55 20.99
C GLU A 104 10.23 11.99 20.73
N ASP A 105 10.45 12.85 21.67
CA ASP A 105 10.32 14.30 21.53
C ASP A 105 11.71 14.96 21.69
N ASP A 106 11.96 15.98 20.87
CA ASP A 106 13.17 16.79 20.99
C ASP A 106 13.07 17.81 22.15
N GLU A 107 14.12 18.59 22.36
CA GLU A 107 14.18 19.64 23.39
C GLU A 107 13.06 20.70 23.24
N ASN A 108 12.43 20.81 22.08
CA ASN A 108 11.33 21.74 21.78
C ASN A 108 9.95 21.05 21.82
N SER A 109 9.88 19.82 22.34
CA SER A 109 8.67 18.99 22.32
C SER A 109 8.14 18.73 20.89
N GLN A 110 9.04 18.66 19.93
CA GLN A 110 8.71 18.24 18.57
C GLN A 110 8.97 16.75 18.43
N LEU A 111 8.02 16.04 17.82
CA LEU A 111 8.14 14.61 17.58
C LEU A 111 9.31 14.31 16.64
N VAL A 112 10.19 13.43 17.07
CA VAL A 112 11.29 12.88 16.30
C VAL A 112 11.20 11.36 16.23
N VAL A 113 11.78 10.78 15.19
CA VAL A 113 11.81 9.33 14.99
C VAL A 113 13.27 8.89 14.97
N GLY A 114 13.66 8.19 16.01
CA GLY A 114 14.99 7.60 16.13
C GLY A 114 15.10 6.32 15.30
N ILE A 115 16.07 6.26 14.38
CA ILE A 115 16.38 5.07 13.57
C ILE A 115 17.89 4.89 13.55
N ASP A 116 18.37 3.75 14.03
CA ASP A 116 19.79 3.50 14.24
C ASP A 116 20.42 4.58 15.18
N ASP A 117 21.36 5.36 14.66
CA ASP A 117 22.00 6.48 15.37
C ASP A 117 21.51 7.86 14.86
N LYS A 118 20.36 7.89 14.18
CA LYS A 118 19.82 9.11 13.56
C LYS A 118 18.48 9.46 14.16
N GLU A 119 18.31 10.75 14.44
CA GLU A 119 17.04 11.36 14.77
C GLU A 119 16.48 12.05 13.51
N LEU A 120 15.34 11.61 13.06
CA LEU A 120 14.65 12.18 11.91
C LEU A 120 13.48 13.03 12.41
N SER A 121 13.36 14.25 11.90
CA SER A 121 12.13 15.00 12.03
C SER A 121 10.97 14.26 11.37
N LEU A 122 9.73 14.57 11.77
CA LEU A 122 8.56 13.96 11.17
C LEU A 122 8.49 14.23 9.65
N GLU A 123 8.98 15.39 9.19
CA GLU A 123 9.06 15.72 7.77
C GLU A 123 10.06 14.81 7.05
N GLU A 124 11.24 14.59 7.59
CA GLU A 124 12.27 13.72 7.01
C GLU A 124 11.82 12.26 7.01
N PHE A 125 11.20 11.80 8.09
CA PHE A 125 10.60 10.48 8.16
C PHE A 125 9.47 10.31 7.14
N GLY A 126 8.57 11.29 7.04
CA GLY A 126 7.50 11.29 6.03
C GLY A 126 8.06 11.27 4.60
N ARG A 127 9.11 12.04 4.33
CA ARG A 127 9.80 12.04 3.03
C ARG A 127 10.42 10.67 2.72
N MET A 128 11.05 10.03 3.70
CA MET A 128 11.59 8.68 3.57
C MET A 128 10.50 7.66 3.19
N LEU A 129 9.31 7.76 3.78
CA LEU A 129 8.19 6.86 3.49
C LEU A 129 7.67 6.96 2.05
N THR A 130 7.98 8.05 1.32
CA THR A 130 7.62 8.16 -0.11
C THR A 130 8.26 7.08 -0.98
N THR A 131 9.34 6.44 -0.50
CA THR A 131 9.94 5.25 -1.13
C THR A 131 8.92 4.12 -1.30
N TYR A 132 7.90 4.08 -0.46
CA TYR A 132 6.83 3.08 -0.46
C TYR A 132 5.47 3.66 -0.89
N ALA A 133 5.47 4.74 -1.69
CA ALA A 133 4.22 5.30 -2.20
C ALA A 133 3.41 4.22 -2.94
N GLY A 134 2.13 4.09 -2.58
CA GLY A 134 1.23 3.05 -3.11
C GLY A 134 1.23 1.72 -2.33
N TRP A 135 2.09 1.59 -1.31
CA TRP A 135 2.11 0.44 -0.41
C TRP A 135 1.24 0.69 0.83
N GLY A 136 0.78 -0.38 1.46
CA GLY A 136 0.21 -0.32 2.81
C GLY A 136 1.33 -0.33 3.86
N MET A 137 1.09 0.36 4.97
CA MET A 137 1.97 0.33 6.15
C MET A 137 1.19 -0.24 7.33
N ARG A 138 1.82 -1.16 8.06
CA ARG A 138 1.35 -1.66 9.35
C ARG A 138 2.30 -1.19 10.43
N ILE A 139 1.77 -0.57 11.46
CA ILE A 139 2.55 -0.07 12.61
C ILE A 139 2.17 -0.91 13.82
N GLU A 140 3.17 -1.37 14.53
CA GLU A 140 3.06 -2.09 15.80
C GLU A 140 3.90 -1.35 16.83
N PHE A 141 3.26 -0.87 17.90
CA PHE A 141 3.96 -0.23 19.00
C PHE A 141 4.38 -1.28 20.00
N VAL A 142 5.62 -1.23 20.42
CA VAL A 142 6.22 -2.14 21.40
C VAL A 142 7.01 -1.33 22.45
N PRO A 143 7.23 -1.86 23.65
CA PRO A 143 8.17 -1.25 24.57
C PRO A 143 9.57 -1.15 23.95
N ASP A 144 10.34 -0.13 24.32
CA ASP A 144 11.67 0.16 23.77
C ASP A 144 12.65 -1.03 23.90
N ASP A 145 12.62 -1.73 25.03
CA ASP A 145 13.41 -2.94 25.29
C ASP A 145 13.00 -4.15 24.44
N GLN A 146 11.85 -4.09 23.77
CA GLN A 146 11.31 -5.13 22.90
C GLN A 146 11.38 -4.80 21.40
N LEU A 147 11.92 -3.67 21.04
CA LEU A 147 12.02 -3.18 19.66
C LEU A 147 12.66 -4.20 18.69
N HIS A 148 13.51 -5.08 19.22
CA HIS A 148 14.21 -6.09 18.44
C HIS A 148 13.48 -7.45 18.38
N ARG A 149 12.33 -7.56 19.00
CA ARG A 149 11.53 -8.79 19.04
C ARG A 149 10.25 -8.62 18.23
N ARG A 150 9.88 -9.68 17.55
CA ARG A 150 8.56 -9.70 16.89
C ARG A 150 7.49 -9.81 17.96
N PRO A 151 6.54 -8.85 18.04
CA PRO A 151 5.51 -8.89 19.07
C PRO A 151 4.53 -10.05 18.84
N THR A 152 3.98 -10.56 19.93
CA THR A 152 2.80 -11.43 19.88
C THR A 152 1.57 -10.56 19.66
N LEU A 153 0.76 -10.91 18.68
CA LEU A 153 -0.43 -10.15 18.33
C LEU A 153 -1.68 -10.82 18.91
N GLU A 154 -2.49 -10.03 19.59
CA GLU A 154 -3.84 -10.39 19.99
C GLU A 154 -4.83 -9.58 19.14
N VAL A 155 -5.79 -10.25 18.52
CA VAL A 155 -6.86 -9.60 17.76
C VAL A 155 -8.13 -9.59 18.60
N ARG A 156 -8.54 -8.39 19.01
CA ARG A 156 -9.80 -8.16 19.72
C ARG A 156 -10.48 -6.91 19.18
N GLU A 157 -11.78 -6.84 19.35
CA GLU A 157 -12.53 -5.63 19.03
C GLU A 157 -12.15 -4.50 20.01
N PRO A 158 -12.10 -3.25 19.55
CA PRO A 158 -11.88 -2.11 20.43
C PRO A 158 -13.08 -1.99 21.39
N ASP A 159 -12.82 -1.53 22.61
CA ASP A 159 -13.87 -1.25 23.58
C ASP A 159 -14.88 -0.26 22.99
N PRO A 160 -16.18 -0.49 23.14
CA PRO A 160 -17.24 0.26 22.45
C PRO A 160 -17.36 1.73 22.86
N GLU A 161 -16.70 2.15 23.94
CA GLU A 161 -16.65 3.55 24.35
C GLU A 161 -15.22 3.88 24.76
N GLY A 162 -14.58 4.79 24.00
CA GLY A 162 -13.23 5.23 24.24
C GLY A 162 -13.07 5.88 25.60
N GLU A 163 -12.78 5.08 26.61
CA GLU A 163 -12.19 5.58 27.83
C GLU A 163 -10.68 5.62 27.62
N SER A 164 -10.21 6.84 27.43
CA SER A 164 -8.82 7.25 27.29
C SER A 164 -7.96 6.59 28.38
N ALA A 165 -7.23 5.56 28.03
CA ALA A 165 -6.06 5.16 28.79
C ALA A 165 -4.88 6.07 28.41
N ALA A 166 -4.97 7.34 28.80
CA ALA A 166 -3.82 8.20 28.94
C ALA A 166 -3.30 7.99 30.36
N GLY A 167 -2.26 7.21 30.50
CA GLY A 167 -1.51 6.99 31.71
C GLY A 167 -0.05 6.88 31.35
#